data_2d29483f5e0944591810b54737c1abd3
#
_entry.id   2d29483f5e0944591810b54737c1abd3
#
_cell.length_a   1.000
_cell.length_b   1.000
_cell.length_c   1.000
_cell.angle_alpha   90.00
_cell.angle_beta   90.00
_cell.angle_gamma   90.00
#
_symmetry.space_group_name_H-M   'P 1'
#
loop_
_entity.id
_entity.type
_entity.pdbx_description
1 polymer ?
#
loop_
_entity_poly.entity_id
_entity_poly.type
_entity_poly.pdbx_seq_one_letter_code
_entity_poly.pdbx_strand_id
1 'polypeptide(L)'
;LGLDLSEWCDVVIGDYNYLFDPVVHLKRFFDASGDWLFLIDEAHNLPDRARAMYSARFFKSSLTEAKRALGKGKSSLRTALTRADRAFLDIRKACVRLAPRRGQTGAPETDTAQTTLLPSLQDPVPELPEPLYAQDGTVFLRELPSALLSPLRAVQAPLQDWLEANPDADAHAQLLELYFTVQDILRSSERYDSHFVTQLTARGSELELQLLCLDPAPFVDASLAAGRSAALFSATLT
;
A
#
# COMPACT_ATOMS: atom_id res chain seq x y z
N LEU A 1 1.63 23.59 -19.41
CA LEU A 1 2.13 25.01 -19.46
C LEU A 1 3.13 25.30 -18.32
N GLY A 2 2.80 25.04 -17.03
CA GLY A 2 3.72 25.32 -15.90
C GLY A 2 5.02 24.52 -15.97
N LEU A 3 4.93 23.21 -16.21
CA LEU A 3 6.10 22.32 -16.35
C LEU A 3 6.93 22.64 -17.61
N ASP A 4 6.31 23.14 -18.68
CA ASP A 4 7.06 23.51 -19.89
C ASP A 4 7.83 24.84 -19.69
N LEU A 5 7.29 25.74 -18.87
CA LEU A 5 7.96 26.98 -18.50
C LEU A 5 9.16 26.74 -17.58
N SER A 6 9.10 25.73 -16.69
CA SER A 6 10.19 25.43 -15.76
C SER A 6 11.46 24.94 -16.46
N GLU A 7 11.40 24.45 -17.71
CA GLU A 7 12.57 24.09 -18.51
C GLU A 7 13.41 25.30 -18.94
N TRP A 8 12.82 26.51 -18.89
CA TRP A 8 13.49 27.77 -19.27
C TRP A 8 13.92 28.60 -18.05
N CYS A 9 13.75 28.05 -16.84
CA CYS A 9 14.07 28.74 -15.60
C CYS A 9 15.42 28.30 -15.07
N ASP A 10 16.23 29.24 -14.59
CA ASP A 10 17.49 28.97 -13.89
C ASP A 10 17.25 28.41 -12.48
N VAL A 11 16.09 28.72 -11.89
CA VAL A 11 15.68 28.28 -10.53
C VAL A 11 14.24 27.81 -10.55
N VAL A 12 13.99 26.62 -9.98
CA VAL A 12 12.66 26.05 -9.80
C VAL A 12 12.44 25.78 -8.31
N ILE A 13 11.35 26.31 -7.75
CA ILE A 13 10.95 26.06 -6.37
C ILE A 13 9.76 25.12 -6.37
N GLY A 14 9.85 24.04 -5.59
CA GLY A 14 8.81 23.02 -5.53
C GLY A 14 8.76 22.27 -4.21
N ASP A 15 7.78 21.36 -4.08
CA ASP A 15 7.67 20.47 -2.93
C ASP A 15 8.66 19.29 -3.04
N TYR A 16 9.02 18.68 -1.91
CA TYR A 16 9.84 17.45 -1.82
C TYR A 16 9.34 16.32 -2.72
N ASN A 17 8.02 16.20 -2.87
CA ASN A 17 7.41 15.14 -3.66
C ASN A 17 7.90 15.14 -5.11
N TYR A 18 8.20 16.29 -5.68
CA TYR A 18 8.68 16.38 -7.06
C TYR A 18 10.06 15.75 -7.28
N LEU A 19 10.86 15.63 -6.22
CA LEU A 19 12.17 14.99 -6.29
C LEU A 19 12.17 13.58 -5.69
N PHE A 20 11.50 13.38 -4.54
CA PHE A 20 11.66 12.19 -3.73
C PHE A 20 10.50 11.20 -3.81
N ASP A 21 9.27 11.65 -4.15
CA ASP A 21 8.13 10.76 -4.18
C ASP A 21 8.14 9.86 -5.44
N PRO A 22 8.16 8.53 -5.29
CA PRO A 22 8.27 7.61 -6.43
C PRO A 22 7.06 7.63 -7.37
N VAL A 23 5.96 8.27 -6.99
CA VAL A 23 4.72 8.36 -7.78
C VAL A 23 4.64 9.67 -8.55
N VAL A 24 4.95 10.80 -7.89
CA VAL A 24 4.78 12.15 -8.45
C VAL A 24 6.10 12.80 -8.87
N HIS A 25 7.22 12.13 -8.66
CA HIS A 25 8.53 12.64 -9.04
C HIS A 25 8.57 13.06 -10.51
N LEU A 26 9.21 14.17 -10.79
CA LEU A 26 9.23 14.77 -12.12
C LEU A 26 10.29 14.08 -13.00
N LYS A 27 9.91 12.95 -13.61
CA LYS A 27 10.74 12.13 -14.51
C LYS A 27 11.43 12.97 -15.57
N ARG A 28 10.72 13.94 -16.12
CA ARG A 28 11.24 14.87 -17.15
C ARG A 28 12.54 15.54 -16.75
N PHE A 29 12.75 15.83 -15.45
CA PHE A 29 13.93 16.50 -14.95
C PHE A 29 14.94 15.56 -14.31
N PHE A 30 14.49 14.48 -13.67
CA PHE A 30 15.30 13.71 -12.73
C PHE A 30 15.51 12.23 -13.12
N ASP A 31 14.96 11.75 -14.24
CA ASP A 31 15.23 10.39 -14.74
C ASP A 31 16.66 10.24 -15.30
N ALA A 32 17.32 11.35 -15.65
CA ALA A 32 18.72 11.40 -16.06
C ALA A 32 19.49 12.35 -15.17
N SER A 33 20.76 12.04 -14.93
CA SER A 33 21.65 12.95 -14.20
C SER A 33 21.84 14.27 -14.95
N GLY A 34 21.81 15.39 -14.23
CA GLY A 34 21.96 16.73 -14.77
C GLY A 34 22.78 17.64 -13.86
N ASP A 35 23.06 18.85 -14.32
CA ASP A 35 23.78 19.88 -13.56
C ASP A 35 22.90 20.58 -12.50
N TRP A 36 22.02 19.80 -11.86
CA TRP A 36 21.12 20.29 -10.82
C TRP A 36 21.86 20.53 -9.51
N LEU A 37 21.57 21.66 -8.87
CA LEU A 37 21.98 21.95 -7.50
C LEU A 37 20.71 21.93 -6.65
N PHE A 38 20.61 20.95 -5.76
CA PHE A 38 19.45 20.83 -4.88
C PHE A 38 19.67 21.61 -3.59
N LEU A 39 18.70 22.48 -3.27
CA LEU A 39 18.64 23.21 -2.00
C LEU A 39 17.41 22.71 -1.25
N ILE A 40 17.63 21.89 -0.22
CA ILE A 40 16.59 21.22 0.54
C ILE A 40 16.40 21.93 1.86
N ASP A 41 15.33 22.74 1.95
CA ASP A 41 14.96 23.44 3.17
C ASP A 41 14.16 22.50 4.11
N GLU A 42 14.12 22.85 5.40
CA GLU A 42 13.46 22.05 6.44
C GLU A 42 13.87 20.57 6.43
N ALA A 43 15.16 20.33 6.19
CA ALA A 43 15.71 18.98 5.99
C ALA A 43 15.48 18.03 7.18
N HIS A 44 15.20 18.55 8.39
CA HIS A 44 14.84 17.74 9.55
C HIS A 44 13.54 16.93 9.34
N ASN A 45 12.65 17.39 8.46
CA ASN A 45 11.41 16.68 8.12
C ASN A 45 11.59 15.61 7.04
N LEU A 46 12.70 15.66 6.29
CA LEU A 46 12.92 14.80 5.13
C LEU A 46 12.88 13.29 5.47
N PRO A 47 13.48 12.80 6.56
CA PRO A 47 13.44 11.37 6.89
C PRO A 47 12.01 10.85 7.09
N ASP A 48 11.17 11.57 7.83
CA ASP A 48 9.81 11.13 8.10
C ASP A 48 8.92 11.27 6.86
N ARG A 49 9.07 12.33 6.08
CA ARG A 49 8.39 12.49 4.79
C ARG A 49 8.78 11.40 3.80
N ALA A 50 10.07 11.10 3.68
CA ALA A 50 10.54 10.04 2.81
C ALA A 50 9.98 8.66 3.25
N ARG A 51 10.01 8.33 4.55
CA ARG A 51 9.34 7.11 5.04
C ARG A 51 7.88 7.04 4.60
N ALA A 52 7.15 8.14 4.71
CA ALA A 52 5.74 8.20 4.31
C ALA A 52 5.57 8.00 2.79
N MET A 53 6.41 8.62 1.96
CA MET A 53 6.37 8.52 0.49
C MET A 53 6.64 7.10 -0.03
N TYR A 54 7.55 6.37 0.62
CA TYR A 54 7.90 5.00 0.23
C TYR A 54 7.04 3.93 0.89
N SER A 55 6.29 4.26 1.94
CA SER A 55 5.35 3.36 2.60
C SER A 55 3.99 3.36 1.90
N ALA A 56 3.32 2.22 1.93
CA ALA A 56 1.97 2.10 1.40
C ALA A 56 1.08 1.30 2.34
N ARG A 57 -0.23 1.58 2.31
CA ARG A 57 -1.22 0.87 3.12
C ARG A 57 -2.46 0.50 2.31
N PHE A 58 -3.07 -0.60 2.69
CA PHE A 58 -4.29 -1.10 2.07
C PHE A 58 -5.24 -1.67 3.12
N PHE A 59 -6.52 -1.30 3.01
CA PHE A 59 -7.57 -1.75 3.92
C PHE A 59 -8.49 -2.75 3.23
N LYS A 60 -8.83 -3.83 3.92
CA LYS A 60 -9.81 -4.81 3.42
C LYS A 60 -11.16 -4.18 3.10
N SER A 61 -11.61 -3.20 3.87
CA SER A 61 -12.87 -2.47 3.66
C SER A 61 -13.00 -1.91 2.25
N SER A 62 -11.90 -1.42 1.64
CA SER A 62 -11.90 -0.90 0.27
C SER A 62 -12.41 -1.93 -0.76
N LEU A 63 -12.05 -3.23 -0.58
CA LEU A 63 -12.56 -4.31 -1.44
C LEU A 63 -14.06 -4.54 -1.24
N THR A 64 -14.52 -4.48 0.01
CA THR A 64 -15.94 -4.68 0.36
C THR A 64 -16.80 -3.54 -0.17
N GLU A 65 -16.33 -2.31 -0.06
CA GLU A 65 -16.99 -1.11 -0.56
C GLU A 65 -17.07 -1.12 -2.09
N ALA A 66 -15.97 -1.45 -2.78
CA ALA A 66 -15.96 -1.60 -4.23
C ALA A 66 -16.94 -2.67 -4.73
N LYS A 67 -17.02 -3.82 -4.03
CA LYS A 67 -18.02 -4.85 -4.36
C LYS A 67 -19.47 -4.39 -4.16
N ARG A 68 -19.70 -3.51 -3.16
CA ARG A 68 -21.01 -2.92 -2.90
C ARG A 68 -21.37 -1.92 -3.99
N ALA A 69 -20.44 -1.05 -4.38
CA ALA A 69 -20.63 -0.07 -5.45
C ALA A 69 -20.93 -0.70 -6.80
N LEU A 70 -20.28 -1.82 -7.15
CA LEU A 70 -20.57 -2.59 -8.37
C LEU A 70 -21.98 -3.23 -8.39
N GLY A 71 -22.66 -3.30 -7.26
CA GLY A 71 -23.98 -3.94 -7.17
C GLY A 71 -23.96 -5.45 -7.39
N LYS A 72 -25.14 -6.04 -7.65
CA LYS A 72 -25.29 -7.47 -7.89
C LYS A 72 -25.11 -7.77 -9.39
N GLY A 73 -24.10 -8.54 -9.75
CA GLY A 73 -23.83 -8.95 -11.13
C GLY A 73 -22.64 -9.90 -11.20
N LYS A 74 -22.54 -10.67 -12.28
CA LYS A 74 -21.35 -11.49 -12.57
C LYS A 74 -20.45 -10.71 -13.51
N SER A 75 -19.29 -10.27 -13.04
CA SER A 75 -18.25 -9.64 -13.85
C SER A 75 -16.87 -10.18 -13.43
N SER A 76 -15.92 -10.07 -14.34
CA SER A 76 -14.50 -10.41 -14.08
C SER A 76 -13.97 -9.65 -12.86
N LEU A 77 -14.24 -8.35 -12.80
CA LEU A 77 -13.85 -7.48 -11.69
C LEU A 77 -14.44 -7.95 -10.35
N ARG A 78 -15.75 -8.24 -10.31
CA ARG A 78 -16.39 -8.73 -9.08
C ARG A 78 -15.80 -10.05 -8.60
N THR A 79 -15.45 -10.94 -9.52
CA THR A 79 -14.80 -12.21 -9.20
C THR A 79 -13.40 -11.98 -8.62
N ALA A 80 -12.61 -11.09 -9.21
CA ALA A 80 -11.28 -10.72 -8.72
C ALA A 80 -11.35 -10.07 -7.34
N LEU A 81 -12.25 -9.10 -7.13
CA LEU A 81 -12.48 -8.46 -5.82
C LEU A 81 -12.91 -9.46 -4.75
N THR A 82 -13.76 -10.44 -5.10
CA THR A 82 -14.21 -11.46 -4.14
C THR A 82 -13.06 -12.38 -3.73
N ARG A 83 -12.18 -12.73 -4.68
CA ARG A 83 -10.98 -13.53 -4.40
C ARG A 83 -10.01 -12.78 -3.49
N ALA A 84 -9.78 -11.49 -3.76
CA ALA A 84 -8.92 -10.65 -2.92
C ALA A 84 -9.51 -10.50 -1.51
N ASP A 85 -10.79 -10.19 -1.39
CA ASP A 85 -11.46 -10.05 -0.09
C ASP A 85 -11.40 -11.35 0.74
N ARG A 86 -11.54 -12.53 0.11
CA ARG A 86 -11.38 -13.81 0.78
C ARG A 86 -9.95 -14.01 1.29
N ALA A 87 -8.93 -13.67 0.49
CA ALA A 87 -7.54 -13.76 0.91
C ALA A 87 -7.25 -12.87 2.13
N PHE A 88 -7.78 -11.63 2.13
CA PHE A 88 -7.67 -10.74 3.29
C PHE A 88 -8.37 -11.29 4.53
N LEU A 89 -9.53 -11.92 4.37
CA LEU A 89 -10.23 -12.59 5.47
C LEU A 89 -9.42 -13.74 6.08
N ASP A 90 -8.78 -14.55 5.25
CA ASP A 90 -8.03 -15.71 5.72
C ASP A 90 -6.73 -15.28 6.42
N ILE A 91 -6.03 -14.28 5.88
CA ILE A 91 -4.86 -13.68 6.55
C ILE A 91 -5.26 -12.99 7.86
N ARG A 92 -6.41 -12.31 7.91
CA ARG A 92 -6.93 -11.74 9.17
C ARG A 92 -7.10 -12.81 10.25
N LYS A 93 -7.66 -13.97 9.89
CA LYS A 93 -7.80 -15.09 10.83
C LYS A 93 -6.43 -15.58 11.31
N ALA A 94 -5.44 -15.66 10.41
CA ALA A 94 -4.07 -16.03 10.77
C ALA A 94 -3.44 -15.01 11.74
N CYS A 95 -3.59 -13.71 11.50
CA CYS A 95 -3.11 -12.66 12.39
C CYS A 95 -3.73 -12.75 13.80
N VAL A 96 -5.04 -12.97 13.88
CA VAL A 96 -5.73 -13.13 15.18
C VAL A 96 -5.23 -14.36 15.95
N ARG A 97 -4.89 -15.44 15.26
CA ARG A 97 -4.30 -16.64 15.89
C ARG A 97 -2.89 -16.40 16.42
N LEU A 98 -2.06 -15.67 15.65
CA LEU A 98 -0.66 -15.40 16.01
C LEU A 98 -0.56 -14.31 17.09
N ALA A 99 -1.45 -13.34 17.08
CA ALA A 99 -1.43 -12.18 17.96
C ALA A 99 -2.78 -12.00 18.69
N PRO A 100 -3.17 -12.91 19.60
CA PRO A 100 -4.43 -12.80 20.33
C PRO A 100 -4.43 -11.53 21.21
N ARG A 101 -5.56 -10.83 21.24
CA ARG A 101 -5.72 -9.65 22.10
C ARG A 101 -5.75 -10.04 23.57
N ARG A 102 -5.06 -9.27 24.41
CA ARG A 102 -5.16 -9.41 25.87
C ARG A 102 -6.61 -9.19 26.30
N GLY A 103 -7.25 -10.24 26.87
CA GLY A 103 -8.63 -10.22 27.35
C GLY A 103 -9.64 -11.03 26.51
N GLN A 104 -9.27 -11.58 25.37
CA GLN A 104 -10.06 -12.59 24.65
C GLN A 104 -9.50 -14.00 24.92
N THR A 105 -9.44 -14.40 26.20
CA THR A 105 -9.42 -15.81 26.59
C THR A 105 -10.85 -16.34 26.57
N GLY A 106 -11.49 -16.28 25.43
CA GLY A 106 -12.76 -16.91 25.17
C GLY A 106 -12.57 -17.95 24.09
N ALA A 107 -13.03 -19.17 24.36
CA ALA A 107 -13.14 -20.24 23.39
C ALA A 107 -13.70 -19.74 22.03
N PRO A 108 -13.45 -20.43 20.92
CA PRO A 108 -14.02 -20.03 19.65
C PRO A 108 -15.52 -19.90 19.83
N GLU A 109 -16.07 -18.69 19.65
CA GLU A 109 -17.49 -18.49 19.54
C GLU A 109 -17.95 -19.33 18.36
N THR A 110 -18.51 -20.49 18.67
CA THR A 110 -19.36 -21.25 17.78
C THR A 110 -20.57 -20.39 17.54
N ASP A 111 -20.62 -19.75 16.39
CA ASP A 111 -21.82 -19.13 15.84
C ASP A 111 -22.86 -20.27 15.63
N THR A 112 -23.67 -20.48 16.65
CA THR A 112 -24.75 -21.48 16.65
C THR A 112 -25.96 -20.86 15.99
N ALA A 113 -25.91 -20.78 14.68
CA ALA A 113 -27.13 -20.60 13.89
C ALA A 113 -27.06 -21.53 12.67
N GLN A 114 -27.68 -22.68 12.84
CA GLN A 114 -28.22 -23.57 11.79
C GLN A 114 -27.33 -23.79 10.57
N THR A 115 -26.63 -24.92 10.56
CA THR A 115 -26.28 -25.55 9.30
C THR A 115 -26.28 -27.05 9.41
N THR A 116 -27.26 -27.58 8.76
CA THR A 116 -27.39 -28.95 8.33
C THR A 116 -26.28 -29.33 7.34
N LEU A 117 -25.51 -30.36 7.71
CA LEU A 117 -24.87 -31.34 6.86
C LEU A 117 -24.10 -30.88 5.61
N LEU A 118 -22.76 -30.72 5.77
CA LEU A 118 -21.72 -31.27 4.89
C LEU A 118 -20.38 -31.06 5.60
N PRO A 119 -19.41 -32.02 5.61
CA PRO A 119 -18.10 -31.77 6.18
C PRO A 119 -17.42 -30.73 5.29
N SER A 120 -17.37 -29.50 5.78
CA SER A 120 -16.60 -28.43 5.16
C SER A 120 -15.13 -28.88 5.14
N LEU A 121 -14.62 -29.16 3.97
CA LEU A 121 -13.18 -29.05 3.70
C LEU A 121 -12.76 -27.68 4.21
N GLN A 122 -12.15 -27.63 5.37
CA GLN A 122 -11.52 -26.41 5.89
C GLN A 122 -10.38 -26.12 4.93
N ASP A 123 -10.61 -25.17 4.00
CA ASP A 123 -9.55 -24.65 3.17
C ASP A 123 -8.40 -24.28 4.12
N PRO A 124 -7.17 -24.76 3.90
CA PRO A 124 -6.07 -24.47 4.79
C PRO A 124 -5.90 -22.95 4.87
N VAL A 125 -6.00 -22.42 6.08
CA VAL A 125 -5.70 -20.99 6.32
C VAL A 125 -4.24 -20.82 5.95
N PRO A 126 -3.89 -19.86 5.06
CA PRO A 126 -2.52 -19.67 4.64
C PRO A 126 -1.64 -19.44 5.86
N GLU A 127 -0.54 -20.17 5.92
CA GLU A 127 0.48 -19.97 6.93
C GLU A 127 1.22 -18.66 6.61
N LEU A 128 1.28 -17.78 7.60
CA LEU A 128 2.13 -16.59 7.51
C LEU A 128 3.59 -16.99 7.78
N PRO A 129 4.57 -16.32 7.16
CA PRO A 129 5.97 -16.45 7.53
C PRO A 129 6.18 -16.22 9.02
N GLU A 130 7.32 -16.69 9.56
CA GLU A 130 7.65 -16.46 10.97
C GLU A 130 7.64 -14.95 11.29
N PRO A 131 6.83 -14.52 12.26
CA PRO A 131 6.70 -13.10 12.56
C PRO A 131 7.93 -12.59 13.31
N LEU A 132 8.38 -11.38 12.96
CA LEU A 132 9.35 -10.63 13.75
C LEU A 132 8.78 -10.25 15.12
N TYR A 133 7.48 -9.95 15.13
CA TYR A 133 6.72 -9.55 16.30
C TYR A 133 5.23 -9.80 16.08
N ALA A 134 4.53 -10.23 17.14
CA ALA A 134 3.09 -10.45 17.09
C ALA A 134 2.45 -10.13 18.44
N GLN A 135 1.57 -9.12 18.48
CA GLN A 135 0.84 -8.71 19.68
C GLN A 135 -0.44 -7.96 19.34
N ASP A 136 -1.49 -8.17 20.11
CA ASP A 136 -2.74 -7.38 20.09
C ASP A 136 -3.39 -7.24 18.70
N GLY A 137 -3.34 -8.29 17.88
CA GLY A 137 -3.88 -8.32 16.53
C GLY A 137 -2.94 -7.72 15.47
N THR A 138 -1.74 -7.30 15.86
CA THR A 138 -0.72 -6.78 14.94
C THR A 138 0.41 -7.79 14.79
N VAL A 139 0.82 -8.03 13.54
CA VAL A 139 1.89 -8.95 13.17
C VAL A 139 2.87 -8.21 12.25
N PHE A 140 4.16 -8.25 12.56
CA PHE A 140 5.22 -7.75 11.71
C PHE A 140 5.96 -8.89 11.03
N LEU A 141 6.15 -8.78 9.72
CA LEU A 141 6.85 -9.76 8.90
C LEU A 141 8.03 -9.10 8.19
N ARG A 142 9.10 -9.85 8.00
CA ARG A 142 10.23 -9.42 7.16
C ARG A 142 9.94 -9.57 5.67
N GLU A 143 8.99 -10.42 5.33
CA GLU A 143 8.69 -10.80 3.96
C GLU A 143 7.38 -10.19 3.46
N LEU A 144 7.27 -10.08 2.14
CA LEU A 144 6.03 -9.68 1.49
C LEU A 144 4.98 -10.79 1.56
N PRO A 145 3.73 -10.50 1.97
CA PRO A 145 2.67 -11.48 2.00
C PRO A 145 2.13 -11.76 0.58
N SER A 146 2.76 -12.66 -0.14
CA SER A 146 2.37 -13.03 -1.51
C SER A 146 0.90 -13.47 -1.60
N ALA A 147 0.38 -14.08 -0.54
CA ALA A 147 -1.02 -14.47 -0.41
C ALA A 147 -2.02 -13.28 -0.52
N LEU A 148 -1.59 -12.05 -0.18
CA LEU A 148 -2.38 -10.82 -0.34
C LEU A 148 -2.06 -10.11 -1.66
N LEU A 149 -0.78 -10.01 -2.03
CA LEU A 149 -0.35 -9.25 -3.19
C LEU A 149 -0.79 -9.89 -4.51
N SER A 150 -0.74 -11.23 -4.63
CA SER A 150 -1.18 -11.92 -5.85
C SER A 150 -2.66 -11.69 -6.19
N PRO A 151 -3.61 -11.80 -5.24
CA PRO A 151 -5.00 -11.44 -5.50
C PRO A 151 -5.21 -9.95 -5.81
N LEU A 152 -4.48 -9.04 -5.16
CA LEU A 152 -4.55 -7.60 -5.47
C LEU A 152 -4.04 -7.31 -6.89
N ARG A 153 -2.94 -7.94 -7.30
CA ARG A 153 -2.43 -7.82 -8.68
C ARG A 153 -3.46 -8.30 -9.70
N ALA A 154 -4.21 -9.36 -9.39
CA ALA A 154 -5.27 -9.87 -10.25
C ALA A 154 -6.50 -8.94 -10.35
N VAL A 155 -6.65 -7.94 -9.47
CA VAL A 155 -7.71 -6.94 -9.54
C VAL A 155 -7.38 -5.84 -10.55
N GLN A 156 -6.10 -5.54 -10.83
CA GLN A 156 -5.69 -4.38 -11.63
C GLN A 156 -6.34 -4.33 -13.02
N ALA A 157 -6.10 -5.33 -13.85
CA ALA A 157 -6.58 -5.32 -15.23
C ALA A 157 -8.12 -5.28 -15.33
N PRO A 158 -8.90 -6.14 -14.62
CA PRO A 158 -10.35 -6.03 -14.64
C PRO A 158 -10.89 -4.70 -14.10
N LEU A 159 -10.17 -4.04 -13.18
CA LEU A 159 -10.55 -2.75 -12.62
C LEU A 159 -10.29 -1.63 -13.62
N GLN A 160 -9.17 -1.66 -14.30
CA GLN A 160 -8.84 -0.71 -15.37
C GLN A 160 -9.84 -0.82 -16.53
N ASP A 161 -10.09 -2.03 -17.04
CA ASP A 161 -11.06 -2.30 -18.10
C ASP A 161 -12.46 -1.76 -17.73
N TRP A 162 -12.85 -1.94 -16.45
CA TRP A 162 -14.14 -1.45 -15.99
C TRP A 162 -14.20 0.09 -15.95
N LEU A 163 -13.15 0.75 -15.47
CA LEU A 163 -13.08 2.21 -15.40
C LEU A 163 -13.13 2.84 -16.79
N GLU A 164 -12.41 2.27 -17.76
CA GLU A 164 -12.41 2.74 -19.14
C GLU A 164 -13.78 2.56 -19.82
N ALA A 165 -14.47 1.46 -19.50
CA ALA A 165 -15.79 1.16 -20.09
C ALA A 165 -16.95 1.94 -19.43
N ASN A 166 -16.77 2.51 -18.21
CA ASN A 166 -17.84 3.12 -17.43
C ASN A 166 -17.43 4.47 -16.83
N PRO A 167 -17.07 5.49 -17.64
CA PRO A 167 -16.57 6.78 -17.13
C PRO A 167 -17.61 7.57 -16.33
N ASP A 168 -18.89 7.42 -16.67
CA ASP A 168 -20.01 8.16 -16.08
C ASP A 168 -20.80 7.38 -15.02
N ALA A 169 -20.31 6.20 -14.60
CA ALA A 169 -21.00 5.40 -13.60
C ALA A 169 -20.88 5.99 -12.19
N ASP A 170 -21.93 5.90 -11.38
CA ASP A 170 -21.94 6.37 -9.99
C ASP A 170 -20.80 5.76 -9.15
N ALA A 171 -20.41 4.52 -9.46
CA ALA A 171 -19.32 3.82 -8.79
C ALA A 171 -17.92 4.23 -9.28
N HIS A 172 -17.81 5.06 -10.35
CA HIS A 172 -16.53 5.36 -11.01
C HIS A 172 -15.50 5.98 -10.04
N ALA A 173 -15.89 7.03 -9.32
CA ALA A 173 -14.99 7.72 -8.39
C ALA A 173 -14.44 6.78 -7.30
N GLN A 174 -15.30 5.93 -6.72
CA GLN A 174 -14.90 4.99 -5.68
C GLN A 174 -14.00 3.87 -6.21
N LEU A 175 -14.27 3.38 -7.41
CA LEU A 175 -13.41 2.37 -8.04
C LEU A 175 -12.08 2.95 -8.52
N LEU A 176 -12.05 4.21 -8.91
CA LEU A 176 -10.83 4.94 -9.24
C LEU A 176 -9.93 5.11 -8.00
N GLU A 177 -10.50 5.42 -6.84
CA GLU A 177 -9.77 5.48 -5.57
C GLU A 177 -9.17 4.12 -5.22
N LEU A 178 -9.96 3.04 -5.36
CA LEU A 178 -9.43 1.69 -5.19
C LEU A 178 -8.28 1.38 -6.15
N TYR A 179 -8.41 1.80 -7.42
CA TYR A 179 -7.37 1.61 -8.43
C TYR A 179 -6.04 2.23 -8.00
N PHE A 180 -6.06 3.48 -7.55
CA PHE A 180 -4.85 4.15 -7.06
C PHE A 180 -4.29 3.47 -5.80
N THR A 181 -5.13 3.08 -4.86
CA THR A 181 -4.70 2.39 -3.63
C THR A 181 -4.06 1.03 -3.94
N VAL A 182 -4.62 0.26 -4.90
CA VAL A 182 -4.02 -0.99 -5.38
C VAL A 182 -2.70 -0.73 -6.10
N GLN A 183 -2.62 0.32 -6.92
CA GLN A 183 -1.38 0.69 -7.60
C GLN A 183 -0.27 1.05 -6.59
N ASP A 184 -0.59 1.83 -5.56
CA ASP A 184 0.38 2.26 -4.56
C ASP A 184 0.97 1.09 -3.79
N ILE A 185 0.13 0.17 -3.30
CA ILE A 185 0.61 -1.00 -2.57
C ILE A 185 1.46 -1.92 -3.45
N LEU A 186 1.10 -2.08 -4.72
CA LEU A 186 1.87 -2.91 -5.65
C LEU A 186 3.19 -2.26 -6.05
N ARG A 187 3.24 -0.96 -6.30
CA ARG A 187 4.48 -0.22 -6.56
C ARG A 187 5.43 -0.25 -5.36
N SER A 188 4.90 -0.08 -4.15
CA SER A 188 5.70 -0.21 -2.93
C SER A 188 6.25 -1.64 -2.79
N SER A 189 5.47 -2.66 -3.15
CA SER A 189 5.92 -4.06 -3.13
C SER A 189 7.04 -4.36 -4.12
N GLU A 190 7.15 -3.63 -5.22
CA GLU A 190 8.22 -3.78 -6.21
C GLU A 190 9.58 -3.22 -5.71
N ARG A 191 9.53 -2.29 -4.75
CA ARG A 191 10.73 -1.68 -4.13
C ARG A 191 11.10 -2.33 -2.81
N TYR A 192 10.29 -3.30 -2.38
CA TYR A 192 10.45 -3.92 -1.06
C TYR A 192 11.75 -4.70 -0.96
N ASP A 193 12.57 -4.34 0.00
CA ASP A 193 13.85 -4.97 0.31
C ASP A 193 14.10 -5.03 1.83
N SER A 194 15.35 -5.13 2.25
CA SER A 194 15.73 -5.18 3.66
C SER A 194 15.42 -3.90 4.46
N HIS A 195 15.13 -2.79 3.80
CA HIS A 195 14.77 -1.51 4.43
C HIS A 195 13.28 -1.41 4.77
N PHE A 196 12.49 -2.45 4.43
CA PHE A 196 11.06 -2.50 4.70
C PHE A 196 10.68 -3.57 5.70
N VAL A 197 9.50 -3.40 6.29
CA VAL A 197 8.77 -4.44 6.99
C VAL A 197 7.30 -4.42 6.57
N THR A 198 6.67 -5.59 6.60
CA THR A 198 5.22 -5.72 6.42
C THR A 198 4.55 -5.70 7.79
N GLN A 199 3.60 -4.81 7.97
CA GLN A 199 2.71 -4.80 9.13
C GLN A 199 1.31 -5.25 8.71
N LEU A 200 0.77 -6.22 9.42
CA LEU A 200 -0.61 -6.68 9.31
C LEU A 200 -1.34 -6.38 10.61
N THR A 201 -2.42 -5.60 10.56
CA THR A 201 -3.20 -5.27 11.75
C THR A 201 -4.64 -5.72 11.59
N ALA A 202 -5.05 -6.70 12.40
CA ALA A 202 -6.41 -7.21 12.45
C ALA A 202 -7.22 -6.48 13.55
N ARG A 203 -8.29 -5.77 13.16
CA ARG A 203 -9.20 -5.07 14.10
C ARG A 203 -10.66 -5.34 13.73
N GLY A 204 -11.38 -6.11 14.55
CA GLY A 204 -12.75 -6.51 14.23
C GLY A 204 -12.81 -7.28 12.92
N SER A 205 -13.60 -6.80 11.95
CA SER A 205 -13.70 -7.37 10.61
C SER A 205 -12.63 -6.84 9.63
N GLU A 206 -11.84 -5.86 10.04
CA GLU A 206 -10.83 -5.20 9.22
C GLU A 206 -9.49 -5.94 9.26
N LEU A 207 -8.77 -5.87 8.14
CA LEU A 207 -7.35 -6.16 8.04
C LEU A 207 -6.69 -4.99 7.31
N GLU A 208 -5.75 -4.36 7.97
CA GLU A 208 -4.85 -3.38 7.38
C GLU A 208 -3.54 -4.08 6.99
N LEU A 209 -3.17 -3.96 5.72
CA LEU A 209 -1.84 -4.30 5.20
C LEU A 209 -1.06 -3.01 5.05
N GLN A 210 0.10 -2.92 5.67
CA GLN A 210 1.01 -1.79 5.50
C GLN A 210 2.41 -2.29 5.15
N LEU A 211 2.98 -1.74 4.09
CA LEU A 211 4.39 -1.88 3.74
C LEU A 211 5.11 -0.65 4.28
N LEU A 212 5.89 -0.83 5.33
CA LEU A 212 6.58 0.26 6.04
C LEU A 212 8.02 0.35 5.57
N CYS A 213 8.41 1.47 5.00
CA CYS A 213 9.80 1.82 4.79
C CYS A 213 10.39 2.27 6.13
N LEU A 214 11.32 1.50 6.69
CA LEU A 214 12.00 1.83 7.94
C LEU A 214 13.18 2.76 7.70
N ASP A 215 13.92 2.50 6.62
CA ASP A 215 15.08 3.30 6.23
C ASP A 215 14.93 3.81 4.79
N PRO A 216 14.54 5.06 4.59
CA PRO A 216 14.42 5.69 3.28
C PRO A 216 15.74 6.23 2.73
N ALA A 217 16.84 6.20 3.48
CA ALA A 217 18.09 6.84 3.11
C ALA A 217 18.62 6.41 1.72
N PRO A 218 18.64 5.11 1.34
CA PRO A 218 19.10 4.70 0.01
C PRO A 218 18.28 5.30 -1.14
N PHE A 219 16.97 5.48 -0.93
CA PHE A 219 16.07 6.04 -1.96
C PHE A 219 16.24 7.55 -2.08
N VAL A 220 16.41 8.24 -0.95
CA VAL A 220 16.72 9.68 -0.92
C VAL A 220 18.08 9.94 -1.59
N ASP A 221 19.09 9.14 -1.26
CA ASP A 221 20.43 9.25 -1.85
C ASP A 221 20.40 9.03 -3.37
N ALA A 222 19.66 8.01 -3.84
CA ALA A 222 19.47 7.77 -5.26
C ALA A 222 18.80 8.95 -5.98
N SER A 223 17.84 9.62 -5.35
CA SER A 223 17.20 10.82 -5.91
C SER A 223 18.17 12.02 -5.95
N LEU A 224 18.97 12.21 -4.92
CA LEU A 224 19.97 13.28 -4.87
C LEU A 224 21.12 13.05 -5.87
N ALA A 225 21.43 11.79 -6.17
CA ALA A 225 22.45 11.43 -7.16
C ALA A 225 22.08 11.83 -8.61
N ALA A 226 20.82 12.19 -8.88
CA ALA A 226 20.42 12.78 -10.15
C ALA A 226 21.02 14.19 -10.35
N GLY A 227 21.42 14.88 -9.28
CA GLY A 227 22.04 16.21 -9.34
C GLY A 227 23.56 16.17 -9.16
N ARG A 228 24.19 17.32 -9.38
CA ARG A 228 25.62 17.54 -9.18
C ARG A 228 25.98 17.65 -7.70
N SER A 229 25.13 18.30 -6.91
CA SER A 229 25.29 18.43 -5.46
C SER A 229 23.97 18.79 -4.78
N ALA A 230 23.90 18.58 -3.47
CA ALA A 230 22.78 18.96 -2.64
C ALA A 230 23.27 19.67 -1.37
N ALA A 231 22.56 20.71 -0.96
CA ALA A 231 22.70 21.34 0.34
C ALA A 231 21.39 21.14 1.14
N LEU A 232 21.52 20.51 2.28
CA LEU A 232 20.41 20.29 3.21
C LEU A 232 20.55 21.28 4.36
N PHE A 233 19.50 22.02 4.66
CA PHE A 233 19.50 23.02 5.72
C PHE A 233 18.16 23.05 6.45
N SER A 234 18.18 23.52 7.68
CA SER A 234 17.02 23.76 8.50
C SER A 234 17.39 24.70 9.64
N ALA A 235 16.42 25.47 10.11
CA ALA A 235 16.60 26.31 11.31
C ALA A 235 16.83 25.50 12.60
N THR A 236 16.50 24.21 12.59
CA THR A 236 16.47 23.31 13.77
C THR A 236 17.34 22.05 13.59
N LEU A 237 18.31 22.04 12.70
CA LEU A 237 19.31 20.96 12.63
C LEU A 237 20.21 21.03 13.87
N THR A 238 20.02 20.08 14.79
CA THR A 238 20.86 19.87 15.97
C THR A 238 21.61 18.56 15.87
#